data_7a4af26adff467d202d07b71d9452d5a
#
_entry.id   7a4af26adff467d202d07b71d9452d5a
#
_cell.length_a   1.000
_cell.length_b   1.000
_cell.length_c   1.000
_cell.angle_alpha   90.00
_cell.angle_beta   90.00
_cell.angle_gamma   90.00
#
_symmetry.space_group_name_H-M   'P 1'
#
loop_
_entity.id
_entity.type
_entity.pdbx_description
1 polymer ?
#
loop_
_entity_poly.entity_id
_entity_poly.type
_entity_poly.pdbx_seq_one_letter_code
_entity_poly.pdbx_strand_id
1 'polypeptide(L)'
;MKDGKEYTADQLLKIALRYKSYWGEKGGITVSGGEPLLQMEFLTELFKKAKEAGIHTTLDTSGNPYTAKEPWHAQWLELMKYTDLVLQDIKQIDEQEHRKLTGQTGENILAMARELSDMEKPVWIRHVLVPGGSDKDEYLYRLADFIHTLKNVQRVEVLPYHTLGTFKWEKLGIPYPLEGVKPPTQERIDNARKILGAI
;
A
#
# COMPACT_ATOMS: atom_id res chain seq x y z
N MET A 1 1.71 -0.86 -20.85
CA MET A 1 2.81 0.08 -21.16
C MET A 1 4.05 -0.76 -21.41
N LYS A 2 4.67 -0.64 -22.62
CA LYS A 2 5.88 -1.39 -22.98
C LYS A 2 7.21 -0.72 -22.55
N ASP A 3 7.16 0.17 -21.57
CA ASP A 3 8.34 0.97 -21.18
C ASP A 3 9.03 0.46 -19.89
N GLY A 4 8.63 -0.70 -19.40
CA GLY A 4 9.28 -1.38 -18.28
C GLY A 4 10.65 -1.92 -18.70
N LYS A 5 11.67 -1.71 -17.85
CA LYS A 5 12.97 -2.39 -17.99
C LYS A 5 12.99 -3.58 -17.06
N GLU A 6 13.53 -4.67 -17.55
CA GLU A 6 13.76 -5.85 -16.72
C GLU A 6 15.10 -5.71 -15.99
N TYR A 7 15.09 -6.07 -14.72
CA TYR A 7 16.27 -6.08 -13.86
C TYR A 7 16.32 -7.37 -13.05
N THR A 8 17.52 -7.87 -12.80
CA THR A 8 17.73 -8.86 -11.73
C THR A 8 17.74 -8.16 -10.37
N ALA A 9 17.53 -8.90 -9.28
CA ALA A 9 17.59 -8.36 -7.92
C ALA A 9 18.96 -7.72 -7.64
N ASP A 10 20.05 -8.31 -8.10
CA ASP A 10 21.42 -7.77 -7.95
C ASP A 10 21.58 -6.43 -8.68
N GLN A 11 21.08 -6.34 -9.92
CA GLN A 11 21.15 -5.10 -10.68
C GLN A 11 20.37 -3.98 -10.01
N LEU A 12 19.14 -4.28 -9.52
CA LEU A 12 18.31 -3.29 -8.86
C LEU A 12 18.91 -2.86 -7.52
N LEU A 13 19.39 -3.80 -6.72
CA LEU A 13 20.07 -3.49 -5.46
C LEU A 13 21.33 -2.62 -5.69
N LYS A 14 22.12 -2.93 -6.71
CA LYS A 14 23.29 -2.10 -7.09
C LYS A 14 22.90 -0.67 -7.45
N ILE A 15 21.74 -0.49 -8.14
CA ILE A 15 21.22 0.84 -8.45
C ILE A 15 20.79 1.55 -7.16
N ALA A 16 20.04 0.88 -6.30
CA ALA A 16 19.56 1.44 -5.03
C ALA A 16 20.72 1.88 -4.13
N LEU A 17 21.78 1.08 -4.03
CA LEU A 17 22.98 1.37 -3.22
C LEU A 17 23.71 2.65 -3.61
N ARG A 18 23.56 3.15 -4.84
CA ARG A 18 24.13 4.45 -5.26
C ARG A 18 23.54 5.62 -4.46
N TYR A 19 22.35 5.42 -3.91
CA TYR A 19 21.62 6.44 -3.13
C TYR A 19 21.76 6.23 -1.62
N LYS A 20 22.58 5.27 -1.17
CA LYS A 20 22.72 4.93 0.25
C LYS A 20 23.09 6.13 1.13
N SER A 21 23.89 7.07 0.61
CA SER A 21 24.25 8.30 1.34
C SER A 21 23.07 9.20 1.68
N TYR A 22 21.96 9.08 0.96
CA TYR A 22 20.74 9.87 1.21
C TYR A 22 19.80 9.21 2.23
N TRP A 23 20.00 7.94 2.59
CA TRP A 23 19.05 7.19 3.45
C TRP A 23 19.20 7.53 4.94
N GLY A 24 20.34 8.12 5.35
CA GLY A 24 20.67 8.29 6.76
C GLY A 24 20.75 6.94 7.50
N GLU A 25 20.55 6.97 8.82
CA GLU A 25 20.65 5.77 9.67
C GLU A 25 19.41 4.88 9.62
N LYS A 26 18.24 5.44 9.26
CA LYS A 26 16.93 4.75 9.31
C LYS A 26 16.32 4.50 7.94
N GLY A 27 17.01 4.87 6.88
CA GLY A 27 16.49 4.71 5.53
C GLY A 27 16.73 3.32 4.97
N GLY A 28 16.17 3.09 3.78
CA GLY A 28 16.26 1.81 3.11
C GLY A 28 15.63 1.85 1.73
N ILE A 29 15.07 0.74 1.30
CA ILE A 29 14.37 0.64 0.03
C ILE A 29 12.88 0.41 0.27
N THR A 30 12.06 1.12 -0.51
CA THR A 30 10.63 0.85 -0.61
C THR A 30 10.33 0.35 -2.02
N VAL A 31 9.70 -0.82 -2.12
CA VAL A 31 9.22 -1.32 -3.39
C VAL A 31 7.73 -1.04 -3.51
N SER A 32 7.38 -0.30 -4.56
CA SER A 32 6.02 0.11 -4.91
C SER A 32 5.82 0.06 -6.42
N GLY A 33 4.69 0.60 -6.91
CA GLY A 33 4.39 0.76 -8.32
C GLY A 33 3.74 -0.46 -8.94
N GLY A 34 2.58 -0.28 -9.63
CA GLY A 34 1.66 -1.35 -9.89
C GLY A 34 1.26 -2.04 -8.59
N GLU A 35 1.33 -3.36 -8.57
CA GLU A 35 1.17 -4.17 -7.34
C GLU A 35 2.38 -5.10 -7.19
N PRO A 36 3.29 -4.84 -6.21
CA PRO A 36 4.51 -5.61 -6.05
C PRO A 36 4.28 -7.09 -5.77
N LEU A 37 3.18 -7.45 -5.09
CA LEU A 37 2.83 -8.83 -4.77
C LEU A 37 2.58 -9.71 -6.00
N LEU A 38 2.42 -9.12 -7.20
CA LEU A 38 2.37 -9.85 -8.46
C LEU A 38 3.74 -10.38 -8.90
N GLN A 39 4.83 -9.92 -8.27
CA GLN A 39 6.21 -10.34 -8.54
C GLN A 39 6.89 -10.85 -7.26
N MET A 40 6.19 -11.66 -6.47
CA MET A 40 6.56 -12.02 -5.10
C MET A 40 7.90 -12.76 -5.02
N GLU A 41 8.19 -13.65 -5.97
CA GLU A 41 9.48 -14.37 -6.05
C GLU A 41 10.67 -13.38 -6.21
N PHE A 42 10.56 -12.47 -7.19
CA PHE A 42 11.56 -11.42 -7.39
C PHE A 42 11.71 -10.51 -6.16
N LEU A 43 10.58 -10.13 -5.57
CA LEU A 43 10.56 -9.26 -4.40
C LEU A 43 11.24 -9.92 -3.19
N THR A 44 10.99 -11.20 -2.98
CA THR A 44 11.63 -12.00 -1.92
C THR A 44 13.14 -12.06 -2.11
N GLU A 45 13.61 -12.34 -3.32
CA GLU A 45 15.04 -12.33 -3.64
C GLU A 45 15.69 -10.96 -3.38
N LEU A 46 15.04 -9.88 -3.85
CA LEU A 46 15.53 -8.52 -3.65
C LEU A 46 15.61 -8.16 -2.16
N PHE A 47 14.56 -8.44 -1.40
CA PHE A 47 14.51 -8.11 0.03
C PHE A 47 15.50 -8.95 0.84
N LYS A 48 15.67 -10.24 0.53
CA LYS A 48 16.69 -11.08 1.15
C LYS A 48 18.08 -10.49 0.97
N LYS A 49 18.46 -10.16 -0.27
CA LYS A 49 19.77 -9.53 -0.58
C LYS A 49 19.93 -8.16 0.11
N ALA A 50 18.87 -7.37 0.18
CA ALA A 50 18.86 -6.09 0.89
C ALA A 50 19.11 -6.29 2.39
N LYS A 51 18.47 -7.28 3.01
CA LYS A 51 18.70 -7.63 4.44
C LYS A 51 20.12 -8.12 4.70
N GLU A 52 20.69 -8.92 3.82
CA GLU A 52 22.09 -9.35 3.89
C GLU A 52 23.08 -8.17 3.82
N ALA A 53 22.69 -7.09 3.14
CA ALA A 53 23.43 -5.83 3.06
C ALA A 53 23.11 -4.84 4.21
N GLY A 54 22.30 -5.23 5.20
CA GLY A 54 21.89 -4.40 6.34
C GLY A 54 20.94 -3.27 5.96
N ILE A 55 20.13 -3.44 4.92
CA ILE A 55 19.22 -2.42 4.39
C ILE A 55 17.80 -2.69 4.88
N HIS A 56 17.13 -1.64 5.36
CA HIS A 56 15.72 -1.70 5.72
C HIS A 56 14.84 -1.86 4.47
N THR A 57 13.83 -2.74 4.56
CA THR A 57 12.97 -3.11 3.44
C THR A 57 11.53 -2.77 3.73
N THR A 58 10.89 -2.07 2.81
CA THR A 58 9.50 -1.65 2.91
C THR A 58 8.71 -2.10 1.69
N LEU A 59 7.60 -2.79 1.92
CA LEU A 59 6.63 -3.17 0.90
C LEU A 59 5.49 -2.16 0.88
N ASP A 60 5.23 -1.57 -0.28
CA ASP A 60 4.09 -0.67 -0.52
C ASP A 60 3.07 -1.38 -1.42
N THR A 61 1.92 -1.76 -0.87
CA THR A 61 0.96 -2.64 -1.53
C THR A 61 -0.49 -2.26 -1.23
N SER A 62 -1.36 -2.53 -2.18
CA SER A 62 -2.80 -2.52 -1.96
C SER A 62 -3.29 -3.73 -1.15
N GLY A 63 -2.51 -4.81 -1.10
CA GLY A 63 -2.92 -6.08 -0.51
C GLY A 63 -3.93 -6.86 -1.35
N ASN A 64 -4.32 -6.38 -2.53
CA ASN A 64 -5.36 -7.02 -3.33
C ASN A 64 -5.06 -8.47 -3.75
N PRO A 65 -3.80 -8.87 -4.08
CA PRO A 65 -3.49 -10.26 -4.41
C PRO A 65 -3.50 -11.23 -3.22
N TYR A 66 -3.61 -10.71 -1.98
CA TYR A 66 -3.52 -11.55 -0.79
C TYR A 66 -4.55 -12.68 -0.77
N THR A 67 -4.08 -13.86 -0.43
CA THR A 67 -4.91 -15.04 -0.13
C THR A 67 -4.20 -15.98 0.84
N ALA A 68 -4.93 -16.53 1.79
CA ALA A 68 -4.43 -17.56 2.71
C ALA A 68 -4.38 -18.97 2.08
N LYS A 69 -4.52 -19.07 0.75
CA LYS A 69 -4.49 -20.36 0.03
C LYS A 69 -3.08 -20.66 -0.47
N GLU A 70 -2.69 -21.93 -0.35
CA GLU A 70 -1.45 -22.41 -0.93
C GLU A 70 -1.52 -22.52 -2.47
N PRO A 71 -0.41 -22.34 -3.19
CA PRO A 71 0.96 -22.09 -2.70
C PRO A 71 1.27 -20.60 -2.42
N TRP A 72 0.33 -19.71 -2.68
CA TRP A 72 0.54 -18.26 -2.56
C TRP A 72 0.92 -17.84 -1.13
N HIS A 73 0.23 -18.43 -0.15
CA HIS A 73 0.45 -18.10 1.27
C HIS A 73 1.86 -18.46 1.75
N ALA A 74 2.41 -19.60 1.32
CA ALA A 74 3.78 -19.97 1.65
C ALA A 74 4.79 -18.94 1.10
N GLN A 75 4.59 -18.42 -0.12
CA GLN A 75 5.44 -17.38 -0.70
C GLN A 75 5.31 -16.06 0.06
N TRP A 76 4.09 -15.71 0.49
CA TRP A 76 3.84 -14.54 1.31
C TRP A 76 4.57 -14.62 2.66
N LEU A 77 4.48 -15.75 3.36
CA LEU A 77 5.18 -15.97 4.62
C LEU A 77 6.71 -15.89 4.45
N GLU A 78 7.23 -16.40 3.34
CA GLU A 78 8.66 -16.29 3.03
C GLU A 78 9.08 -14.84 2.81
N LEU A 79 8.32 -14.06 2.02
CA LEU A 79 8.57 -12.63 1.80
C LEU A 79 8.56 -11.85 3.13
N MET A 80 7.63 -12.15 4.03
CA MET A 80 7.51 -11.45 5.30
C MET A 80 8.73 -11.63 6.22
N LYS A 81 9.54 -12.68 6.05
CA LYS A 81 10.81 -12.83 6.79
C LYS A 81 11.81 -11.71 6.48
N TYR A 82 11.75 -11.18 5.28
CA TYR A 82 12.69 -10.17 4.77
C TYR A 82 12.06 -8.77 4.66
N THR A 83 10.82 -8.60 5.10
CA THR A 83 10.09 -7.30 5.08
C THR A 83 10.11 -6.69 6.46
N ASP A 84 10.60 -5.46 6.61
CA ASP A 84 10.64 -4.75 7.90
C ASP A 84 9.37 -3.93 8.13
N LEU A 85 8.78 -3.36 7.08
CA LEU A 85 7.59 -2.51 7.16
C LEU A 85 6.68 -2.76 5.96
N VAL A 86 5.39 -2.74 6.20
CA VAL A 86 4.38 -2.75 5.13
C VAL A 86 3.62 -1.43 5.13
N LEU A 87 3.58 -0.74 3.99
CA LEU A 87 2.66 0.36 3.72
C LEU A 87 1.44 -0.25 3.05
N GLN A 88 0.32 -0.32 3.77
CA GLN A 88 -0.88 -0.96 3.28
C GLN A 88 -1.97 0.05 2.98
N ASP A 89 -2.47 0.04 1.74
CA ASP A 89 -3.60 0.87 1.34
C ASP A 89 -4.93 0.22 1.75
N ILE A 90 -5.75 0.94 2.52
CA ILE A 90 -7.16 0.61 2.74
C ILE A 90 -8.00 1.75 2.18
N LYS A 91 -8.47 1.59 0.94
CA LYS A 91 -9.13 2.68 0.19
C LYS A 91 -10.60 2.88 0.59
N GLN A 92 -11.27 1.82 1.03
CA GLN A 92 -12.65 1.88 1.51
C GLN A 92 -12.91 0.65 2.41
N ILE A 93 -13.56 0.89 3.55
CA ILE A 93 -13.87 -0.17 4.54
C ILE A 93 -15.16 -0.92 4.20
N ASP A 94 -16.08 -0.28 3.51
CA ASP A 94 -17.33 -0.90 3.05
C ASP A 94 -17.08 -1.67 1.75
N GLU A 95 -17.48 -2.94 1.71
CA GLU A 95 -17.21 -3.83 0.57
C GLU A 95 -17.89 -3.38 -0.72
N GLN A 96 -19.13 -2.88 -0.65
CA GLN A 96 -19.84 -2.45 -1.84
C GLN A 96 -19.23 -1.17 -2.41
N GLU A 97 -18.93 -0.21 -1.55
CA GLU A 97 -18.29 1.05 -1.93
C GLU A 97 -16.83 0.82 -2.37
N HIS A 98 -16.14 -0.17 -1.77
CA HIS A 98 -14.81 -0.57 -2.22
C HIS A 98 -14.84 -1.09 -3.66
N ARG A 99 -15.80 -1.97 -3.98
CA ARG A 99 -15.98 -2.47 -5.36
C ARG A 99 -16.33 -1.37 -6.36
N LYS A 100 -17.16 -0.40 -5.96
CA LYS A 100 -17.47 0.76 -6.81
C LYS A 100 -16.23 1.62 -7.08
N LEU A 101 -15.40 1.81 -6.05
CA LEU A 101 -14.22 2.68 -6.13
C LEU A 101 -13.06 2.02 -6.87
N THR A 102 -12.83 0.72 -6.70
CA THR A 102 -11.62 0.01 -7.14
C THR A 102 -11.88 -1.06 -8.20
N GLY A 103 -13.11 -1.49 -8.38
CA GLY A 103 -13.48 -2.65 -9.21
C GLY A 103 -13.12 -4.01 -8.61
N GLN A 104 -12.62 -4.05 -7.37
CA GLN A 104 -12.10 -5.24 -6.71
C GLN A 104 -12.75 -5.46 -5.34
N THR A 105 -12.60 -6.67 -4.77
CA THR A 105 -13.00 -6.94 -3.38
C THR A 105 -12.02 -6.31 -2.38
N GLY A 106 -12.53 -5.85 -1.24
CA GLY A 106 -11.73 -5.37 -0.11
C GLY A 106 -11.48 -6.42 0.98
N GLU A 107 -12.17 -7.57 0.93
CA GLU A 107 -12.11 -8.60 1.97
C GLU A 107 -10.70 -9.17 2.18
N ASN A 108 -10.00 -9.45 1.10
CA ASN A 108 -8.62 -9.94 1.12
C ASN A 108 -7.64 -8.90 1.67
N ILE A 109 -7.87 -7.61 1.42
CA ILE A 109 -7.07 -6.51 1.95
C ILE A 109 -7.19 -6.45 3.47
N LEU A 110 -8.41 -6.54 4.00
CA LEU A 110 -8.65 -6.57 5.43
C LEU A 110 -8.15 -7.87 6.07
N ALA A 111 -8.22 -9.00 5.37
CA ALA A 111 -7.65 -10.26 5.84
C ALA A 111 -6.12 -10.18 5.95
N MET A 112 -5.43 -9.58 4.97
CA MET A 112 -4.00 -9.33 5.03
C MET A 112 -3.62 -8.45 6.24
N ALA A 113 -4.38 -7.37 6.50
CA ALA A 113 -4.13 -6.50 7.64
C ALA A 113 -4.23 -7.26 8.98
N ARG A 114 -5.20 -8.16 9.13
CA ARG A 114 -5.33 -9.00 10.33
C ARG A 114 -4.16 -9.96 10.47
N GLU A 115 -3.75 -10.63 9.40
CA GLU A 115 -2.60 -11.54 9.45
C GLU A 115 -1.30 -10.81 9.77
N LEU A 116 -1.06 -9.63 9.18
CA LEU A 116 0.07 -8.79 9.55
C LEU A 116 0.03 -8.39 11.03
N SER A 117 -1.16 -8.16 11.58
CA SER A 117 -1.35 -7.90 13.01
C SER A 117 -1.02 -9.12 13.88
N ASP A 118 -1.46 -10.32 13.48
CA ASP A 118 -1.15 -11.55 14.19
C ASP A 118 0.34 -11.89 14.15
N MET A 119 1.01 -11.53 13.06
CA MET A 119 2.47 -11.64 12.90
C MET A 119 3.25 -10.53 13.61
N GLU A 120 2.58 -9.55 14.21
CA GLU A 120 3.18 -8.33 14.77
C GLU A 120 4.09 -7.57 13.78
N LYS A 121 3.82 -7.73 12.48
CA LYS A 121 4.60 -7.09 11.42
C LYS A 121 4.30 -5.59 11.38
N PRO A 122 5.31 -4.69 11.50
CA PRO A 122 5.07 -3.24 11.45
C PRO A 122 4.30 -2.82 10.20
N VAL A 123 3.24 -2.02 10.40
CA VAL A 123 2.37 -1.54 9.31
C VAL A 123 2.12 -0.05 9.44
N TRP A 124 2.15 0.65 8.31
CA TRP A 124 1.51 1.95 8.16
C TRP A 124 0.26 1.77 7.31
N ILE A 125 -0.88 2.21 7.82
CA ILE A 125 -2.14 2.19 7.06
C ILE A 125 -2.26 3.51 6.31
N ARG A 126 -2.54 3.41 5.00
CA ARG A 126 -2.76 4.58 4.16
C ARG A 126 -4.18 4.56 3.62
N HIS A 127 -4.86 5.69 3.78
CA HIS A 127 -6.22 5.89 3.30
C HIS A 127 -6.28 7.04 2.29
N VAL A 128 -6.68 6.73 1.06
CA VAL A 128 -6.89 7.76 0.03
C VAL A 128 -8.27 8.36 0.22
N LEU A 129 -8.33 9.65 0.54
CA LEU A 129 -9.56 10.38 0.80
C LEU A 129 -10.17 10.88 -0.53
N VAL A 130 -11.12 10.13 -1.08
CA VAL A 130 -11.80 10.43 -2.34
C VAL A 130 -13.17 11.01 -2.05
N PRO A 131 -13.43 12.28 -2.42
CA PRO A 131 -14.75 12.90 -2.22
C PRO A 131 -15.88 12.12 -2.89
N GLY A 132 -16.94 11.83 -2.11
CA GLY A 132 -18.07 11.02 -2.56
C GLY A 132 -17.81 9.52 -2.64
N GLY A 133 -16.56 9.08 -2.44
CA GLY A 133 -16.17 7.66 -2.48
C GLY A 133 -15.79 7.09 -1.11
N SER A 134 -14.72 7.63 -0.51
CA SER A 134 -14.19 7.13 0.75
C SER A 134 -14.20 8.16 1.89
N ASP A 135 -14.74 9.36 1.66
CA ASP A 135 -14.63 10.49 2.57
C ASP A 135 -15.80 10.66 3.56
N LYS A 136 -16.82 9.77 3.53
CA LYS A 136 -17.95 9.88 4.47
C LYS A 136 -17.51 9.52 5.88
N ASP A 137 -17.94 10.30 6.86
CA ASP A 137 -17.60 10.11 8.27
C ASP A 137 -17.96 8.70 8.78
N GLU A 138 -19.10 8.15 8.36
CA GLU A 138 -19.49 6.78 8.68
C GLU A 138 -18.39 5.75 8.32
N TYR A 139 -17.82 5.87 7.12
CA TYR A 139 -16.78 4.95 6.68
C TYR A 139 -15.44 5.23 7.37
N LEU A 140 -15.13 6.49 7.65
CA LEU A 140 -13.94 6.86 8.39
C LEU A 140 -13.97 6.31 9.82
N TYR A 141 -15.12 6.39 10.52
CA TYR A 141 -15.28 5.79 11.85
C TYR A 141 -15.17 4.26 11.81
N ARG A 142 -15.83 3.59 10.85
CA ARG A 142 -15.70 2.13 10.67
C ARG A 142 -14.25 1.71 10.36
N LEU A 143 -13.52 2.51 9.59
CA LEU A 143 -12.11 2.27 9.31
C LEU A 143 -11.26 2.47 10.58
N ALA A 144 -11.53 3.52 11.35
CA ALA A 144 -10.87 3.76 12.64
C ALA A 144 -11.10 2.58 13.60
N ASP A 145 -12.34 2.11 13.74
CA ASP A 145 -12.68 0.96 14.56
C ASP A 145 -11.92 -0.29 14.11
N PHE A 146 -11.84 -0.55 12.79
CA PHE A 146 -11.05 -1.65 12.27
C PHE A 146 -9.56 -1.51 12.60
N ILE A 147 -8.97 -0.34 12.38
CA ILE A 147 -7.56 -0.06 12.69
C ILE A 147 -7.28 -0.30 14.18
N HIS A 148 -8.19 0.08 15.08
CA HIS A 148 -8.04 -0.15 16.52
C HIS A 148 -8.04 -1.64 16.91
N THR A 149 -8.52 -2.54 16.07
CA THR A 149 -8.39 -3.99 16.30
C THR A 149 -7.00 -4.54 15.99
N LEU A 150 -6.16 -3.78 15.27
CA LEU A 150 -4.83 -4.19 14.86
C LEU A 150 -3.78 -3.78 15.91
N LYS A 151 -2.84 -4.66 16.22
CA LYS A 151 -1.83 -4.45 17.30
C LYS A 151 -0.52 -3.84 16.80
N ASN A 152 -0.32 -3.79 15.49
CA ASN A 152 0.95 -3.58 14.81
C ASN A 152 1.03 -2.27 14.02
N VAL A 153 -0.01 -1.43 14.06
CA VAL A 153 -0.08 -0.19 13.31
C VAL A 153 0.78 0.86 13.99
N GLN A 154 1.83 1.30 13.28
CA GLN A 154 2.74 2.33 13.76
C GLN A 154 2.33 3.73 13.32
N ARG A 155 1.58 3.82 12.21
CA ARG A 155 1.18 5.09 11.62
C ARG A 155 -0.07 4.92 10.77
N VAL A 156 -0.90 5.97 10.77
CA VAL A 156 -2.02 6.12 9.83
C VAL A 156 -1.78 7.39 9.01
N GLU A 157 -1.94 7.31 7.70
CA GLU A 157 -1.79 8.43 6.78
C GLU A 157 -3.08 8.65 5.98
N VAL A 158 -3.56 9.88 5.94
CA VAL A 158 -4.63 10.32 5.05
C VAL A 158 -3.99 10.97 3.83
N LEU A 159 -4.17 10.35 2.66
CA LEU A 159 -3.67 10.83 1.38
C LEU A 159 -4.81 11.52 0.62
N PRO A 160 -4.76 12.83 0.44
CA PRO A 160 -5.78 13.53 -0.33
C PRO A 160 -5.78 13.06 -1.78
N TYR A 161 -6.97 12.74 -2.32
CA TYR A 161 -7.14 12.48 -3.73
C TYR A 161 -6.63 13.64 -4.59
N HIS A 162 -5.96 13.33 -5.68
CA HIS A 162 -5.46 14.30 -6.66
C HIS A 162 -5.54 13.75 -8.08
N THR A 163 -5.53 14.62 -9.08
CA THR A 163 -5.70 14.29 -10.50
C THR A 163 -4.39 14.09 -11.26
N LEU A 164 -3.23 14.09 -10.58
CA LEU A 164 -1.91 13.99 -11.22
C LEU A 164 -1.70 12.72 -12.07
N GLY A 165 -2.48 11.67 -11.85
CA GLY A 165 -2.39 10.40 -12.57
C GLY A 165 -3.32 10.27 -13.79
N THR A 166 -4.21 11.23 -14.06
CA THR A 166 -5.25 11.12 -15.12
C THR A 166 -4.67 10.93 -16.51
N PHE A 167 -3.54 11.56 -16.81
CA PHE A 167 -2.84 11.39 -18.09
C PHE A 167 -2.51 9.93 -18.44
N LYS A 168 -2.39 9.03 -17.42
CA LYS A 168 -2.14 7.61 -17.66
C LYS A 168 -3.36 6.92 -18.24
N TRP A 169 -4.57 7.32 -17.78
CA TRP A 169 -5.83 6.82 -18.28
C TRP A 169 -6.06 7.25 -19.72
N GLU A 170 -5.78 8.53 -20.02
CA GLU A 170 -5.82 9.08 -21.39
C GLU A 170 -4.89 8.32 -22.33
N LYS A 171 -3.63 8.08 -21.92
CA LYS A 171 -2.66 7.30 -22.70
C LYS A 171 -3.10 5.86 -22.94
N LEU A 172 -3.88 5.28 -22.06
CA LEU A 172 -4.41 3.91 -22.21
C LEU A 172 -5.72 3.88 -22.99
N GLY A 173 -6.33 5.02 -23.30
CA GLY A 173 -7.64 5.12 -23.94
C GLY A 173 -8.78 4.58 -23.06
N ILE A 174 -8.61 4.61 -21.73
CA ILE A 174 -9.58 4.10 -20.75
C ILE A 174 -10.26 5.29 -20.08
N PRO A 175 -11.62 5.34 -20.03
CA PRO A 175 -12.33 6.39 -19.30
C PRO A 175 -11.89 6.46 -17.84
N TYR A 176 -11.65 7.67 -17.33
CA TYR A 176 -11.27 7.86 -15.94
C TYR A 176 -12.49 7.76 -15.03
N PRO A 177 -12.55 6.80 -14.07
CA PRO A 177 -13.77 6.57 -13.27
C PRO A 177 -14.15 7.74 -12.34
N LEU A 178 -13.19 8.59 -11.99
CA LEU A 178 -13.36 9.74 -11.11
C LEU A 178 -13.32 11.07 -11.89
N GLU A 179 -13.74 11.06 -13.16
CA GLU A 179 -13.82 12.28 -13.95
C GLU A 179 -14.72 13.31 -13.29
N GLY A 180 -14.26 14.56 -13.22
CA GLY A 180 -15.00 15.66 -12.56
C GLY A 180 -14.91 15.68 -11.03
N VAL A 181 -14.36 14.66 -10.38
CA VAL A 181 -14.15 14.67 -8.93
C VAL A 181 -13.00 15.63 -8.59
N LYS A 182 -13.29 16.62 -7.75
CA LYS A 182 -12.31 17.59 -7.26
C LYS A 182 -11.55 17.03 -6.06
N PRO A 183 -10.31 17.47 -5.80
CA PRO A 183 -9.61 17.15 -4.55
C PRO A 183 -10.44 17.55 -3.32
N PRO A 184 -10.29 16.84 -2.18
CA PRO A 184 -10.98 17.16 -0.94
C PRO A 184 -10.54 18.54 -0.41
N THR A 185 -11.46 19.22 0.30
CA THR A 185 -11.11 20.47 0.99
C THR A 185 -10.19 20.20 2.19
N GLN A 186 -9.45 21.22 2.62
CA GLN A 186 -8.58 21.10 3.81
C GLN A 186 -9.39 20.69 5.05
N GLU A 187 -10.58 21.23 5.23
CA GLU A 187 -11.49 20.86 6.31
C GLU A 187 -11.83 19.35 6.30
N ARG A 188 -12.10 18.75 5.13
CA ARG A 188 -12.35 17.32 5.00
C ARG A 188 -11.12 16.48 5.31
N ILE A 189 -9.95 16.94 4.87
CA ILE A 189 -8.67 16.29 5.18
C ILE A 189 -8.42 16.28 6.69
N ASP A 190 -8.58 17.43 7.35
CA ASP A 190 -8.33 17.57 8.78
C ASP A 190 -9.34 16.77 9.60
N ASN A 191 -10.61 16.74 9.17
CA ASN A 191 -11.63 15.89 9.79
C ASN A 191 -11.28 14.39 9.66
N ALA A 192 -10.88 13.93 8.47
CA ALA A 192 -10.47 12.54 8.27
C ALA A 192 -9.25 12.18 9.12
N ARG A 193 -8.25 13.05 9.17
CA ARG A 193 -7.07 12.86 10.04
C ARG A 193 -7.46 12.73 11.51
N LYS A 194 -8.37 13.60 11.98
CA LYS A 194 -8.85 13.56 13.36
C LYS A 194 -9.56 12.23 13.67
N ILE A 195 -10.46 11.79 12.80
CA ILE A 195 -11.21 10.53 12.99
C ILE A 195 -10.27 9.32 12.99
N LEU A 196 -9.33 9.27 12.05
CA LEU A 196 -8.41 8.14 11.88
C LEU A 196 -7.19 8.20 12.81
N GLY A 197 -7.02 9.24 13.61
CA GLY A 197 -5.82 9.44 14.43
C GLY A 197 -4.55 9.56 13.57
N ALA A 198 -4.68 10.08 12.34
CA ALA A 198 -3.57 10.18 11.40
C ALA A 198 -2.64 11.36 11.73
N ILE A 199 -1.35 11.13 11.50
CA ILE A 199 -0.30 12.14 11.71
C ILE A 199 0.01 12.84 10.38
#